data_5e2f581602baa8752d9b10ed6322207f
#
_entry.id   5e2f581602baa8752d9b10ed6322207f
#
_cell.length_a   1.000
_cell.length_b   1.000
_cell.length_c   1.000
_cell.angle_alpha   90.00
_cell.angle_beta   90.00
_cell.angle_gamma   90.00
#
_symmetry.space_group_name_H-M   'P 1'
#
loop_
_entity.id
_entity.type
_entity.pdbx_description
1 polymer ?
#
loop_
_entity_poly.entity_id
_entity_poly.type
_entity_poly.pdbx_seq_one_letter_code
_entity_poly.pdbx_strand_id
1 'polypeptide(L)'
;MTGNLNKVTIILAYANKTKKGMKKMADCNNCPSKDNCTSQDTCTIKNNPNNFVKNIIGVMSGKGGVGKSTVSALIAKDLRDKGYKVGVMDADITGPSIPRLFQIEGERAVANNSGIIPITTEDGIKIMSLNLLMEEEDNPVIWRGPIVSSIVQQFWTDVLWGELDYLIIDMPPGTGDVALTVMQSIPISGIIMVSVPQDLVSMIVAKAINMAKRLNIPILGIVENMSYVLCPDCNKKIEIFESENILNFLKEYDLELLGELPMGKDIANISVNSNSKLTEEVKDTFEQIGNRIVSGLN
;
A
#
# COMPACT_ATOMS: atom_id res chain seq x y z
N MET A 1 -4.61 -14.45 -39.73
CA MET A 1 -4.51 -15.26 -38.49
C MET A 1 -3.40 -14.64 -37.65
N THR A 2 -3.71 -13.59 -36.92
CA THR A 2 -2.80 -12.89 -36.00
C THR A 2 -3.17 -13.37 -34.62
N GLY A 3 -2.34 -14.26 -34.04
CA GLY A 3 -2.56 -14.88 -32.77
C GLY A 3 -2.58 -13.83 -31.64
N ASN A 4 -3.67 -13.78 -30.93
CA ASN A 4 -3.77 -13.14 -29.62
C ASN A 4 -2.81 -13.84 -28.65
N LEU A 5 -1.62 -13.31 -28.48
CA LEU A 5 -0.77 -13.66 -27.36
C LEU A 5 -1.43 -13.12 -26.10
N ASN A 6 -1.88 -14.03 -25.22
CA ASN A 6 -2.48 -13.70 -23.92
C ASN A 6 -1.63 -12.65 -23.21
N LYS A 7 -2.27 -11.57 -22.70
CA LYS A 7 -1.61 -10.46 -22.00
C LYS A 7 -0.75 -10.93 -20.83
N VAL A 8 -1.14 -12.01 -20.16
CA VAL A 8 -0.35 -12.69 -19.12
C VAL A 8 0.94 -13.28 -19.72
N THR A 9 0.87 -13.80 -20.96
CA THR A 9 2.05 -14.28 -21.71
C THR A 9 2.95 -13.11 -22.10
N ILE A 10 2.41 -11.93 -22.35
CA ILE A 10 3.18 -10.70 -22.61
C ILE A 10 3.90 -10.26 -21.33
N ILE A 11 3.23 -10.28 -20.16
CA ILE A 11 3.84 -9.98 -18.86
C ILE A 11 4.92 -11.02 -18.52
N LEU A 12 4.66 -12.31 -18.73
CA LEU A 12 5.64 -13.38 -18.54
C LEU A 12 6.75 -13.34 -19.60
N ALA A 13 6.46 -12.96 -20.85
CA ALA A 13 7.46 -12.76 -21.90
C ALA A 13 8.30 -11.50 -21.66
N TYR A 14 7.71 -10.44 -21.13
CA TYR A 14 8.43 -9.25 -20.66
C TYR A 14 9.29 -9.60 -19.45
N ALA A 15 8.76 -10.31 -18.46
CA ALA A 15 9.50 -10.85 -17.32
C ALA A 15 10.67 -11.76 -17.76
N ASN A 16 10.50 -12.55 -18.81
CA ASN A 16 11.57 -13.38 -19.37
C ASN A 16 12.58 -12.59 -20.24
N LYS A 17 12.14 -11.51 -20.86
CA LYS A 17 13.02 -10.60 -21.61
C LYS A 17 13.88 -9.75 -20.69
N THR A 18 13.31 -9.29 -19.56
CA THR A 18 14.03 -8.57 -18.51
C THR A 18 14.95 -9.51 -17.71
N LYS A 19 14.63 -10.80 -17.57
CA LYS A 19 15.59 -11.79 -16.99
C LYS A 19 16.92 -11.88 -17.75
N LYS A 20 16.95 -11.59 -19.04
CA LYS A 20 18.22 -11.47 -19.78
C LYS A 20 18.98 -10.17 -19.50
N GLY A 21 18.31 -9.15 -18.94
CA GLY A 21 18.89 -7.87 -18.51
C GLY A 21 19.04 -7.73 -16.99
N MET A 22 18.37 -8.55 -16.20
CA MET A 22 18.57 -8.62 -14.75
C MET A 22 19.92 -9.27 -14.49
N LYS A 23 20.96 -8.44 -14.39
CA LYS A 23 22.13 -8.84 -13.61
C LYS A 23 21.61 -9.26 -12.24
N LYS A 24 22.03 -10.46 -11.78
CA LYS A 24 21.85 -10.99 -10.43
C LYS A 24 21.84 -9.83 -9.44
N MET A 25 20.93 -9.86 -8.45
CA MET A 25 20.95 -8.98 -7.28
C MET A 25 22.41 -8.67 -6.96
N ALA A 26 22.76 -7.41 -6.92
CA ALA A 26 24.12 -6.95 -6.90
C ALA A 26 24.92 -7.69 -5.81
N ASP A 27 25.76 -8.60 -6.21
CA ASP A 27 26.91 -8.99 -5.43
C ASP A 27 27.62 -7.69 -5.14
N CYS A 28 27.68 -7.25 -3.88
CA CYS A 28 28.32 -5.99 -3.47
C CYS A 28 29.77 -5.90 -4.01
N ASN A 29 30.36 -7.03 -4.41
CA ASN A 29 31.64 -7.11 -5.06
C ASN A 29 31.65 -6.58 -6.51
N ASN A 30 30.50 -6.51 -7.20
CA ASN A 30 30.33 -6.02 -8.58
C ASN A 30 29.46 -4.76 -8.69
N CYS A 31 29.20 -4.06 -7.58
CA CYS A 31 28.42 -2.84 -7.57
C CYS A 31 29.24 -1.66 -8.14
N PRO A 32 28.70 -0.87 -9.09
CA PRO A 32 29.38 0.32 -9.62
C PRO A 32 29.65 1.40 -8.55
N SER A 33 28.95 1.35 -7.42
CA SER A 33 29.10 2.29 -6.29
C SER A 33 29.89 1.70 -5.11
N LYS A 34 30.66 0.63 -5.31
CA LYS A 34 31.37 -0.11 -4.28
C LYS A 34 32.26 0.77 -3.40
N ASP A 35 32.90 1.76 -3.99
CA ASP A 35 33.87 2.62 -3.31
C ASP A 35 33.22 3.75 -2.48
N ASN A 36 31.91 4.01 -2.67
CA ASN A 36 31.12 5.01 -1.94
C ASN A 36 29.89 4.42 -1.21
N CYS A 37 29.76 3.11 -1.20
CA CYS A 37 28.66 2.44 -0.52
C CYS A 37 28.98 2.32 0.97
N THR A 38 28.41 3.19 1.78
CA THR A 38 28.34 2.95 3.21
C THR A 38 27.35 1.80 3.42
N SER A 39 27.64 0.87 4.32
CA SER A 39 26.88 -0.36 4.61
C SER A 39 25.39 -0.16 5.01
N GLN A 40 24.85 1.03 4.81
CA GLN A 40 23.47 1.47 5.08
C GLN A 40 22.68 1.83 3.83
N ASP A 41 23.30 1.87 2.65
CA ASP A 41 22.57 2.16 1.41
C ASP A 41 21.73 0.95 1.02
N THR A 42 20.43 1.00 1.31
CA THR A 42 19.45 0.06 0.76
C THR A 42 19.50 0.19 -0.76
N CYS A 43 19.83 -0.90 -1.46
CA CYS A 43 19.85 -0.94 -2.92
C CYS A 43 18.42 -0.89 -3.47
N THR A 44 17.80 0.28 -3.45
CA THR A 44 16.48 0.49 -4.04
C THR A 44 16.54 0.37 -5.56
N ILE A 45 15.51 -0.22 -6.13
CA ILE A 45 15.39 -0.36 -7.59
C ILE A 45 15.01 1.02 -8.16
N LYS A 46 15.70 1.44 -9.22
CA LYS A 46 15.36 2.70 -9.90
C LYS A 46 13.97 2.61 -10.52
N ASN A 47 13.18 3.66 -10.32
CA ASN A 47 11.89 3.83 -10.94
C ASN A 47 12.01 4.03 -12.46
N ASN A 48 10.86 3.94 -13.17
CA ASN A 48 10.77 4.37 -14.57
C ASN A 48 11.26 5.82 -14.70
N PRO A 49 12.11 6.14 -15.70
CA PRO A 49 12.63 7.50 -15.87
C PRO A 49 11.54 8.55 -16.16
N ASN A 50 10.33 8.11 -16.55
CA ASN A 50 9.18 9.00 -16.76
C ASN A 50 8.35 9.22 -15.49
N ASN A 51 8.74 8.63 -14.36
CA ASN A 51 8.04 8.75 -13.08
C ASN A 51 8.79 9.70 -12.15
N PHE A 52 8.01 10.59 -11.53
CA PHE A 52 8.48 11.45 -10.45
C PHE A 52 7.50 11.35 -9.29
N VAL A 53 7.85 10.58 -8.28
CA VAL A 53 7.04 10.33 -7.07
C VAL A 53 7.75 10.97 -5.88
N LYS A 54 7.13 11.96 -5.23
CA LYS A 54 7.75 12.70 -4.12
C LYS A 54 7.80 11.86 -2.84
N ASN A 55 6.64 11.34 -2.43
CA ASN A 55 6.48 10.62 -1.19
C ASN A 55 5.84 9.26 -1.44
N ILE A 56 6.37 8.21 -0.82
CA ILE A 56 5.86 6.85 -0.93
C ILE A 56 5.51 6.37 0.48
N ILE A 57 4.24 6.03 0.68
CA ILE A 57 3.71 5.62 1.98
C ILE A 57 3.29 4.15 1.89
N GLY A 58 3.91 3.31 2.70
CA GLY A 58 3.49 1.93 2.87
C GLY A 58 2.40 1.83 3.93
N VAL A 59 1.29 1.17 3.61
CA VAL A 59 0.24 0.84 4.60
C VAL A 59 0.36 -0.65 4.93
N MET A 60 0.66 -0.96 6.17
CA MET A 60 0.94 -2.31 6.66
C MET A 60 -0.04 -2.74 7.74
N SER A 61 -0.17 -4.05 7.91
CA SER A 61 -0.90 -4.63 9.03
C SER A 61 -0.22 -5.91 9.52
N GLY A 62 -0.41 -6.25 10.77
CA GLY A 62 0.11 -7.49 11.35
C GLY A 62 -0.58 -8.73 10.77
N LYS A 63 -1.89 -8.67 10.52
CA LYS A 63 -2.69 -9.78 9.94
C LYS A 63 -3.66 -9.27 8.89
N GLY A 64 -4.26 -10.20 8.13
CA GLY A 64 -5.35 -9.90 7.19
C GLY A 64 -6.68 -9.57 7.89
N GLY A 65 -7.56 -8.85 7.18
CA GLY A 65 -8.92 -8.57 7.65
C GLY A 65 -9.06 -7.39 8.61
N VAL A 66 -7.99 -6.64 8.90
CA VAL A 66 -8.05 -5.46 9.79
C VAL A 66 -8.50 -4.17 9.07
N GLY A 67 -8.85 -4.24 7.80
CA GLY A 67 -9.28 -3.08 7.02
C GLY A 67 -8.13 -2.23 6.43
N LYS A 68 -6.93 -2.79 6.32
CA LYS A 68 -5.75 -2.14 5.74
C LYS A 68 -6.04 -1.45 4.39
N SER A 69 -6.60 -2.18 3.43
CA SER A 69 -6.88 -1.66 2.09
C SER A 69 -7.93 -0.55 2.10
N THR A 70 -8.93 -0.65 2.99
CA THR A 70 -9.92 0.42 3.20
C THR A 70 -9.24 1.70 3.70
N VAL A 71 -8.34 1.57 4.68
CA VAL A 71 -7.56 2.70 5.19
C VAL A 71 -6.65 3.27 4.10
N SER A 72 -5.98 2.42 3.32
CA SER A 72 -5.15 2.84 2.17
C SER A 72 -5.94 3.68 1.17
N ALA A 73 -7.14 3.21 0.80
CA ALA A 73 -8.01 3.89 -0.15
C ALA A 73 -8.55 5.22 0.38
N LEU A 74 -8.91 5.29 1.67
CA LEU A 74 -9.42 6.51 2.30
C LEU A 74 -8.33 7.56 2.49
N ILE A 75 -7.10 7.16 2.84
CA ILE A 75 -5.94 8.06 2.87
C ILE A 75 -5.69 8.64 1.47
N ALA A 76 -5.71 7.79 0.44
CA ALA A 76 -5.51 8.26 -0.94
C ALA A 76 -6.59 9.26 -1.35
N LYS A 77 -7.84 9.02 -0.98
CA LYS A 77 -8.95 9.95 -1.23
C LYS A 77 -8.77 11.27 -0.50
N ASP A 78 -8.46 11.25 0.79
CA ASP A 78 -8.25 12.47 1.58
C ASP A 78 -7.11 13.33 1.01
N LEU A 79 -5.98 12.72 0.67
CA LEU A 79 -4.87 13.43 0.04
C LEU A 79 -5.26 14.02 -1.33
N ARG A 80 -6.05 13.30 -2.13
CA ARG A 80 -6.58 13.81 -3.39
C ARG A 80 -7.54 14.99 -3.15
N ASP A 81 -8.42 14.91 -2.16
CA ASP A 81 -9.37 15.98 -1.81
C ASP A 81 -8.65 17.25 -1.33
N LYS A 82 -7.46 17.11 -0.76
CA LYS A 82 -6.51 18.19 -0.45
C LYS A 82 -5.77 18.74 -1.68
N GLY A 83 -6.00 18.20 -2.87
CA GLY A 83 -5.44 18.70 -4.14
C GLY A 83 -4.11 18.07 -4.55
N TYR A 84 -3.64 17.00 -3.86
CA TYR A 84 -2.42 16.29 -4.23
C TYR A 84 -2.65 15.32 -5.39
N LYS A 85 -1.61 15.09 -6.20
CA LYS A 85 -1.58 14.02 -7.21
C LYS A 85 -1.26 12.69 -6.51
N VAL A 86 -2.21 11.76 -6.52
CA VAL A 86 -2.13 10.53 -5.73
C VAL A 86 -2.17 9.29 -6.62
N GLY A 87 -1.36 8.29 -6.28
CA GLY A 87 -1.42 6.94 -6.83
C GLY A 87 -1.64 5.91 -5.72
N VAL A 88 -2.22 4.77 -6.07
CA VAL A 88 -2.39 3.61 -5.19
C VAL A 88 -1.83 2.38 -5.89
N MET A 89 -0.86 1.73 -5.25
CA MET A 89 -0.29 0.47 -5.68
C MET A 89 -0.76 -0.65 -4.75
N ASP A 90 -1.55 -1.58 -5.28
CA ASP A 90 -1.98 -2.77 -4.55
C ASP A 90 -0.91 -3.85 -4.65
N ALA A 91 -0.18 -4.05 -3.56
CA ALA A 91 0.84 -5.07 -3.43
C ALA A 91 0.34 -6.33 -2.69
N ASP A 92 -0.94 -6.36 -2.26
CA ASP A 92 -1.57 -7.54 -1.67
C ASP A 92 -2.14 -8.45 -2.77
N ILE A 93 -1.26 -9.13 -3.49
CA ILE A 93 -1.59 -9.95 -4.66
C ILE A 93 -2.48 -11.15 -4.29
N THR A 94 -2.47 -11.59 -3.04
CA THR A 94 -3.24 -12.74 -2.57
C THR A 94 -4.71 -12.42 -2.30
N GLY A 95 -5.03 -11.16 -2.07
CA GLY A 95 -6.39 -10.70 -1.81
C GLY A 95 -6.60 -9.26 -2.28
N PRO A 96 -6.37 -8.99 -3.57
CA PRO A 96 -6.42 -7.62 -4.08
C PRO A 96 -7.83 -7.04 -3.93
N SER A 97 -7.95 -6.00 -3.11
CA SER A 97 -9.23 -5.37 -2.76
C SER A 97 -9.34 -3.92 -3.24
N ILE A 98 -8.25 -3.30 -3.65
CA ILE A 98 -8.22 -1.91 -4.09
C ILE A 98 -9.13 -1.63 -5.29
N PRO A 99 -9.17 -2.46 -6.38
CA PRO A 99 -10.08 -2.21 -7.50
C PRO A 99 -11.54 -2.17 -7.09
N ARG A 100 -11.94 -3.04 -6.15
CA ARG A 100 -13.31 -3.07 -5.61
C ARG A 100 -13.66 -1.82 -4.81
N LEU A 101 -12.73 -1.33 -3.98
CA LEU A 101 -12.93 -0.12 -3.18
C LEU A 101 -13.12 1.12 -4.06
N PHE A 102 -12.45 1.18 -5.21
CA PHE A 102 -12.57 2.27 -6.18
C PHE A 102 -13.62 2.03 -7.28
N GLN A 103 -14.36 0.90 -7.24
CA GLN A 103 -15.38 0.53 -8.24
C GLN A 103 -14.86 0.50 -9.68
N ILE A 104 -13.65 0.02 -9.85
CA ILE A 104 -13.00 -0.18 -11.16
C ILE A 104 -12.83 -1.67 -11.49
N GLU A 105 -13.63 -2.54 -10.84
CA GLU A 105 -13.69 -3.96 -11.21
C GLU A 105 -14.12 -4.08 -12.67
N GLY A 106 -13.48 -4.94 -13.40
CA GLY A 106 -13.75 -5.08 -14.83
C GLY A 106 -12.99 -4.12 -15.74
N GLU A 107 -12.38 -3.05 -15.21
CA GLU A 107 -11.42 -2.27 -15.98
C GLU A 107 -10.10 -3.04 -16.14
N ARG A 108 -9.37 -2.71 -17.22
CA ARG A 108 -8.09 -3.39 -17.51
C ARG A 108 -7.01 -2.39 -17.84
N ALA A 109 -5.88 -2.52 -17.14
CA ALA A 109 -4.69 -1.74 -17.43
C ALA A 109 -4.11 -2.14 -18.79
N VAL A 110 -3.61 -1.17 -19.55
CA VAL A 110 -3.05 -1.37 -20.90
C VAL A 110 -1.55 -1.13 -20.86
N ALA A 111 -0.80 -2.01 -21.51
CA ALA A 111 0.64 -1.84 -21.69
C ALA A 111 0.96 -1.32 -23.08
N ASN A 112 1.92 -0.41 -23.18
CA ASN A 112 2.52 0.06 -24.42
C ASN A 112 4.05 -0.09 -24.40
N ASN A 113 4.74 0.42 -25.41
CA ASN A 113 6.20 0.32 -25.50
C ASN A 113 6.95 1.09 -24.39
N SER A 114 6.31 2.03 -23.73
CA SER A 114 6.89 2.86 -22.66
C SER A 114 6.64 2.30 -21.27
N GLY A 115 5.63 1.44 -21.09
CA GLY A 115 5.27 0.84 -19.81
C GLY A 115 3.79 0.49 -19.69
N ILE A 116 3.35 0.24 -18.47
CA ILE A 116 1.97 -0.09 -18.11
C ILE A 116 1.24 1.20 -17.70
N ILE A 117 0.11 1.47 -18.34
CA ILE A 117 -0.71 2.64 -18.01
C ILE A 117 -1.63 2.24 -16.85
N PRO A 118 -1.53 2.88 -15.67
CA PRO A 118 -2.43 2.62 -14.55
C PRO A 118 -3.85 3.09 -14.88
N ILE A 119 -4.85 2.48 -14.26
CA ILE A 119 -6.22 2.98 -14.32
C ILE A 119 -6.28 4.31 -13.57
N THR A 120 -6.99 5.28 -14.12
CA THR A 120 -7.19 6.58 -13.46
C THR A 120 -8.68 6.72 -13.15
N THR A 121 -9.01 6.90 -11.88
CA THR A 121 -10.39 7.12 -11.44
C THR A 121 -10.92 8.47 -11.96
N GLU A 122 -12.25 8.66 -11.92
CA GLU A 122 -12.87 9.96 -12.25
C GLU A 122 -12.28 11.11 -11.44
N ASP A 123 -11.91 10.84 -10.21
CA ASP A 123 -11.28 11.78 -9.30
C ASP A 123 -9.79 12.01 -9.57
N GLY A 124 -9.18 11.30 -10.51
CA GLY A 124 -7.78 11.47 -10.90
C GLY A 124 -6.77 10.66 -10.09
N ILE A 125 -7.21 9.72 -9.23
CA ILE A 125 -6.31 8.80 -8.53
C ILE A 125 -5.84 7.71 -9.50
N LYS A 126 -4.53 7.50 -9.60
CA LYS A 126 -3.95 6.42 -10.42
C LYS A 126 -3.87 5.13 -9.64
N ILE A 127 -4.39 4.04 -10.20
CA ILE A 127 -4.47 2.75 -9.50
C ILE A 127 -3.79 1.66 -10.33
N MET A 128 -2.99 0.86 -9.64
CA MET A 128 -2.41 -0.36 -10.18
C MET A 128 -2.57 -1.52 -9.21
N SER A 129 -3.19 -2.58 -9.70
CA SER A 129 -3.39 -3.85 -8.99
C SER A 129 -3.24 -5.00 -9.97
N LEU A 130 -2.92 -6.18 -9.45
CA LEU A 130 -2.79 -7.37 -10.30
C LEU A 130 -4.09 -7.70 -11.03
N ASN A 131 -5.23 -7.57 -10.37
CA ASN A 131 -6.54 -7.88 -10.96
C ASN A 131 -6.83 -7.04 -12.23
N LEU A 132 -6.25 -5.84 -12.32
CA LEU A 132 -6.38 -4.99 -13.50
C LEU A 132 -5.58 -5.50 -14.72
N LEU A 133 -4.72 -6.50 -14.54
CA LEU A 133 -3.95 -7.15 -15.60
C LEU A 133 -4.49 -8.54 -15.98
N MET A 134 -5.40 -9.10 -15.18
CA MET A 134 -5.96 -10.43 -15.40
C MET A 134 -7.20 -10.35 -16.28
N GLU A 135 -7.42 -11.35 -17.14
CA GLU A 135 -8.63 -11.44 -17.97
C GLU A 135 -9.85 -11.86 -17.12
N GLU A 136 -9.65 -12.78 -16.19
CA GLU A 136 -10.66 -13.29 -15.27
C GLU A 136 -10.17 -13.12 -13.83
N GLU A 137 -10.96 -12.45 -13.00
CA GLU A 137 -10.60 -12.14 -11.61
C GLU A 137 -10.64 -13.37 -10.70
N ASP A 138 -11.49 -14.36 -11.06
CA ASP A 138 -11.73 -15.59 -10.28
C ASP A 138 -10.68 -16.68 -10.55
N ASN A 139 -9.80 -16.49 -11.51
CA ASN A 139 -8.75 -17.48 -11.78
C ASN A 139 -7.75 -17.52 -10.62
N PRO A 140 -7.63 -18.66 -9.91
CA PRO A 140 -6.69 -18.77 -8.81
C PRO A 140 -5.26 -18.63 -9.33
N VAL A 141 -4.60 -17.58 -8.90
CA VAL A 141 -3.19 -17.36 -9.22
C VAL A 141 -2.33 -18.12 -8.22
N ILE A 142 -1.82 -19.28 -8.64
CA ILE A 142 -0.90 -20.11 -7.84
C ILE A 142 0.53 -19.59 -8.08
N TRP A 143 0.85 -18.41 -7.54
CA TRP A 143 2.20 -17.90 -7.68
C TRP A 143 2.99 -18.11 -6.39
N ARG A 144 4.24 -18.51 -6.56
CA ARG A 144 5.19 -18.62 -5.44
C ARG A 144 5.75 -17.25 -5.09
N GLY A 145 6.12 -17.04 -3.84
CA GLY A 145 6.63 -15.77 -3.31
C GLY A 145 7.61 -15.00 -4.22
N PRO A 146 8.62 -15.63 -4.85
CA PRO A 146 9.55 -14.93 -5.76
C PRO A 146 8.88 -14.31 -7.00
N ILE A 147 7.81 -14.92 -7.52
CA ILE A 147 7.06 -14.37 -8.67
C ILE A 147 6.26 -13.15 -8.23
N VAL A 148 5.59 -13.26 -7.08
CA VAL A 148 4.82 -12.16 -6.47
C VAL A 148 5.73 -10.96 -6.23
N SER A 149 6.89 -11.17 -5.61
CA SER A 149 7.88 -10.13 -5.38
C SER A 149 8.35 -9.47 -6.68
N SER A 150 8.55 -10.26 -7.74
CA SER A 150 8.93 -9.72 -9.06
C SER A 150 7.85 -8.83 -9.67
N ILE A 151 6.57 -9.16 -9.48
CA ILE A 151 5.46 -8.36 -9.99
C ILE A 151 5.35 -7.02 -9.26
N VAL A 152 5.47 -7.05 -7.94
CA VAL A 152 5.47 -5.80 -7.15
C VAL A 152 6.63 -4.88 -7.57
N GLN A 153 7.81 -5.45 -7.85
CA GLN A 153 8.92 -4.70 -8.41
C GLN A 153 8.58 -4.12 -9.80
N GLN A 154 7.90 -4.88 -10.67
CA GLN A 154 7.45 -4.39 -11.97
C GLN A 154 6.41 -3.29 -11.84
N PHE A 155 5.53 -3.32 -10.84
CA PHE A 155 4.60 -2.21 -10.58
C PHE A 155 5.34 -0.92 -10.26
N TRP A 156 6.51 -1.00 -9.65
CA TRP A 156 7.36 0.15 -9.42
C TRP A 156 8.12 0.59 -10.67
N THR A 157 8.70 -0.35 -11.45
CA THR A 157 9.59 -0.04 -12.56
C THR A 157 8.89 0.20 -13.89
N ASP A 158 7.77 -0.48 -14.15
CA ASP A 158 7.17 -0.56 -15.47
C ASP A 158 5.84 0.22 -15.58
N VAL A 159 5.19 0.55 -14.44
CA VAL A 159 3.99 1.37 -14.43
C VAL A 159 4.34 2.83 -14.66
N LEU A 160 3.59 3.50 -15.54
CA LEU A 160 3.74 4.91 -15.86
C LEU A 160 2.98 5.78 -14.84
N TRP A 161 3.53 5.90 -13.65
CA TRP A 161 2.96 6.74 -12.59
C TRP A 161 2.96 8.22 -12.95
N GLY A 162 3.96 8.67 -13.74
CA GLY A 162 4.16 10.09 -14.07
C GLY A 162 4.49 10.91 -12.81
N GLU A 163 3.97 12.13 -12.73
CA GLU A 163 4.14 12.97 -11.54
C GLU A 163 3.11 12.63 -10.49
N LEU A 164 3.57 12.29 -9.29
CA LEU A 164 2.76 12.06 -8.09
C LEU A 164 3.37 12.80 -6.89
N ASP A 165 2.51 13.40 -6.07
CA ASP A 165 2.91 13.91 -4.76
C ASP A 165 2.99 12.76 -3.74
N TYR A 166 2.05 11.80 -3.83
CA TYR A 166 1.97 10.62 -2.96
C TYR A 166 1.67 9.35 -3.74
N LEU A 167 2.41 8.28 -3.45
CA LEU A 167 2.08 6.91 -3.85
C LEU A 167 1.79 6.11 -2.59
N ILE A 168 0.56 5.65 -2.43
CA ILE A 168 0.14 4.78 -1.34
C ILE A 168 0.34 3.34 -1.79
N ILE A 169 1.09 2.56 -1.01
CA ILE A 169 1.30 1.14 -1.27
C ILE A 169 0.49 0.34 -0.26
N ASP A 170 -0.55 -0.33 -0.72
CA ASP A 170 -1.30 -1.31 0.07
C ASP A 170 -0.51 -2.60 0.16
N MET A 171 0.18 -2.81 1.28
CA MET A 171 1.14 -3.89 1.47
C MET A 171 0.44 -5.20 1.83
N PRO A 172 1.02 -6.37 1.50
CA PRO A 172 0.50 -7.64 2.01
C PRO A 172 0.56 -7.68 3.55
N PRO A 173 -0.36 -8.41 4.21
CA PRO A 173 -0.37 -8.51 5.66
C PRO A 173 0.86 -9.25 6.21
N GLY A 174 1.28 -8.88 7.39
CA GLY A 174 2.39 -9.52 8.10
C GLY A 174 3.79 -9.10 7.62
N THR A 175 4.77 -9.94 7.94
CA THR A 175 6.21 -9.68 7.70
C THR A 175 6.82 -10.67 6.71
N GLY A 176 6.02 -11.14 5.75
CA GLY A 176 6.46 -12.12 4.74
C GLY A 176 7.38 -11.54 3.67
N ASP A 177 7.87 -12.41 2.79
CA ASP A 177 8.87 -12.08 1.77
C ASP A 177 8.45 -10.94 0.84
N VAL A 178 7.16 -10.84 0.52
CA VAL A 178 6.64 -9.78 -0.35
C VAL A 178 6.73 -8.42 0.34
N ALA A 179 6.28 -8.32 1.60
CA ALA A 179 6.39 -7.09 2.38
C ALA A 179 7.86 -6.65 2.52
N LEU A 180 8.75 -7.60 2.81
CA LEU A 180 10.19 -7.34 2.88
C LEU A 180 10.74 -6.85 1.54
N THR A 181 10.34 -7.48 0.43
CA THR A 181 10.78 -7.07 -0.92
C THR A 181 10.34 -5.65 -1.25
N VAL A 182 9.08 -5.29 -0.95
CA VAL A 182 8.58 -3.91 -1.15
C VAL A 182 9.45 -2.93 -0.38
N MET A 183 9.67 -3.19 0.92
CA MET A 183 10.46 -2.31 1.79
C MET A 183 11.92 -2.17 1.38
N GLN A 184 12.51 -3.19 0.76
CA GLN A 184 13.90 -3.16 0.31
C GLN A 184 14.06 -2.60 -1.11
N SER A 185 13.04 -2.74 -1.96
CA SER A 185 13.14 -2.41 -3.38
C SER A 185 12.63 -1.02 -3.72
N ILE A 186 11.67 -0.50 -2.93
CA ILE A 186 11.02 0.77 -3.17
C ILE A 186 11.46 1.77 -2.10
N PRO A 187 11.78 3.02 -2.44
CA PRO A 187 12.23 4.03 -1.48
C PRO A 187 11.05 4.58 -0.68
N ILE A 188 10.56 3.79 0.28
CA ILE A 188 9.43 4.14 1.13
C ILE A 188 9.80 5.30 2.05
N SER A 189 9.02 6.39 2.00
CA SER A 189 9.22 7.59 2.82
C SER A 189 8.72 7.39 4.26
N GLY A 190 7.72 6.53 4.45
CA GLY A 190 7.18 6.20 5.77
C GLY A 190 6.12 5.10 5.72
N ILE A 191 5.87 4.49 6.88
CA ILE A 191 4.89 3.41 7.04
C ILE A 191 3.79 3.84 7.99
N ILE A 192 2.54 3.53 7.61
CA ILE A 192 1.38 3.59 8.47
C ILE A 192 1.01 2.17 8.85
N MET A 193 0.90 1.90 10.15
CA MET A 193 0.42 0.62 10.64
C MET A 193 -1.09 0.67 10.83
N VAL A 194 -1.81 -0.35 10.33
CA VAL A 194 -3.24 -0.52 10.56
C VAL A 194 -3.45 -1.75 11.45
N SER A 195 -4.16 -1.57 12.54
CA SER A 195 -4.46 -2.65 13.47
C SER A 195 -5.89 -2.51 14.00
N VAL A 196 -6.37 -3.56 14.64
CA VAL A 196 -7.57 -3.53 15.48
C VAL A 196 -7.14 -3.61 16.94
N PRO A 197 -7.95 -3.16 17.91
CA PRO A 197 -7.55 -3.11 19.33
C PRO A 197 -6.98 -4.41 19.87
N GLN A 198 -7.60 -5.54 19.51
CA GLN A 198 -7.19 -6.88 19.95
C GLN A 198 -5.78 -7.27 19.50
N ASP A 199 -5.33 -6.75 18.38
CA ASP A 199 -4.08 -7.13 17.72
C ASP A 199 -2.96 -6.12 17.93
N LEU A 200 -3.29 -4.90 18.34
CA LEU A 200 -2.32 -3.82 18.43
C LEU A 200 -1.14 -4.20 19.34
N VAL A 201 -1.43 -4.87 20.45
CA VAL A 201 -0.44 -5.35 21.42
C VAL A 201 0.17 -6.71 21.01
N SER A 202 -0.16 -7.21 19.81
CA SER A 202 0.30 -8.55 19.39
C SER A 202 1.76 -8.55 18.95
N MET A 203 2.40 -9.71 19.14
CA MET A 203 3.76 -9.96 18.67
C MET A 203 3.92 -9.72 17.15
N ILE A 204 2.85 -9.86 16.36
CA ILE A 204 2.90 -9.71 14.91
C ILE A 204 3.07 -8.25 14.53
N VAL A 205 2.34 -7.33 15.19
CA VAL A 205 2.48 -5.88 14.99
C VAL A 205 3.88 -5.44 15.44
N ALA A 206 4.34 -5.90 16.59
CA ALA A 206 5.69 -5.64 17.07
C ALA A 206 6.78 -6.09 16.08
N LYS A 207 6.62 -7.27 15.46
CA LYS A 207 7.54 -7.76 14.42
C LYS A 207 7.54 -6.86 13.18
N ALA A 208 6.38 -6.38 12.73
CA ALA A 208 6.27 -5.48 11.58
C ALA A 208 6.97 -4.13 11.86
N ILE A 209 6.76 -3.56 13.04
CA ILE A 209 7.43 -2.35 13.53
C ILE A 209 8.96 -2.55 13.56
N ASN A 210 9.41 -3.65 14.15
CA ASN A 210 10.84 -3.96 14.23
C ASN A 210 11.48 -4.19 12.86
N MET A 211 10.72 -4.76 11.90
CA MET A 211 11.20 -4.91 10.52
C MET A 211 11.40 -3.55 9.85
N ALA A 212 10.45 -2.62 9.97
CA ALA A 212 10.58 -1.26 9.46
C ALA A 212 11.76 -0.53 10.08
N LYS A 213 11.90 -0.58 11.42
CA LYS A 213 13.03 0.02 12.14
C LYS A 213 14.39 -0.53 11.68
N ARG A 214 14.51 -1.84 11.44
CA ARG A 214 15.75 -2.46 10.92
C ARG A 214 16.13 -2.00 9.52
N LEU A 215 15.15 -1.63 8.71
CA LEU A 215 15.33 -1.10 7.35
C LEU A 215 15.46 0.43 7.34
N ASN A 216 15.52 1.07 8.51
CA ASN A 216 15.56 2.52 8.68
C ASN A 216 14.38 3.25 7.99
N ILE A 217 13.22 2.60 7.92
CA ILE A 217 12.01 3.22 7.38
C ILE A 217 11.21 3.80 8.55
N PRO A 218 10.90 5.10 8.55
CA PRO A 218 10.15 5.73 9.63
C PRO A 218 8.72 5.20 9.67
N ILE A 219 8.18 5.05 10.88
CA ILE A 219 6.78 4.72 11.10
C ILE A 219 6.07 6.02 11.45
N LEU A 220 5.16 6.44 10.57
CA LEU A 220 4.42 7.70 10.72
C LEU A 220 3.40 7.62 11.85
N GLY A 221 2.95 6.42 12.18
CA GLY A 221 2.05 6.14 13.29
C GLY A 221 1.13 4.96 13.02
N ILE A 222 0.12 4.81 13.87
CA ILE A 222 -0.85 3.71 13.85
C ILE A 222 -2.25 4.25 13.62
N VAL A 223 -3.02 3.60 12.74
CA VAL A 223 -4.46 3.77 12.63
C VAL A 223 -5.13 2.57 13.28
N GLU A 224 -5.93 2.82 14.29
CA GLU A 224 -6.70 1.79 14.97
C GLU A 224 -8.09 1.69 14.35
N ASN A 225 -8.30 0.63 13.59
CA ASN A 225 -9.58 0.37 12.94
C ASN A 225 -10.47 -0.51 13.83
N MET A 226 -11.79 -0.36 13.69
CA MET A 226 -12.78 -1.09 14.50
C MET A 226 -12.58 -0.86 16.01
N SER A 227 -12.15 0.35 16.39
CA SER A 227 -11.81 0.72 17.75
C SER A 227 -13.03 0.79 18.67
N TYR A 228 -14.15 1.27 18.13
CA TYR A 228 -15.38 1.49 18.88
C TYR A 228 -16.62 1.28 18.02
N VAL A 229 -17.79 1.24 18.66
CA VAL A 229 -19.10 1.26 18.00
C VAL A 229 -19.83 2.53 18.39
N LEU A 230 -20.49 3.17 17.43
CA LEU A 230 -21.41 4.27 17.71
C LEU A 230 -22.81 3.72 18.05
N CYS A 231 -23.37 4.17 19.15
CA CYS A 231 -24.75 3.84 19.49
C CYS A 231 -25.70 4.41 18.43
N PRO A 232 -26.56 3.61 17.79
CA PRO A 232 -27.44 4.09 16.73
C PRO A 232 -28.49 5.11 17.22
N ASP A 233 -28.80 5.14 18.51
CA ASP A 233 -29.83 6.00 19.07
C ASP A 233 -29.28 7.36 19.55
N CYS A 234 -28.06 7.39 20.11
CA CYS A 234 -27.52 8.59 20.75
C CYS A 234 -26.11 8.96 20.30
N ASN A 235 -25.53 8.28 19.33
CA ASN A 235 -24.18 8.46 18.81
C ASN A 235 -23.07 8.39 19.88
N LYS A 236 -23.35 7.86 21.07
CA LYS A 236 -22.34 7.67 22.10
C LYS A 236 -21.32 6.62 21.65
N LYS A 237 -20.04 6.96 21.75
CA LYS A 237 -18.92 6.04 21.52
C LYS A 237 -18.94 4.95 22.59
N ILE A 238 -18.99 3.70 22.16
CA ILE A 238 -18.94 2.49 22.98
C ILE A 238 -17.62 1.79 22.68
N GLU A 239 -16.69 1.85 23.61
CA GLU A 239 -15.43 1.12 23.53
C GLU A 239 -15.69 -0.37 23.83
N ILE A 240 -15.19 -1.24 22.95
CA ILE A 240 -15.36 -2.68 23.08
C ILE A 240 -14.17 -3.32 23.80
N PHE A 241 -13.01 -2.65 23.74
CA PHE A 241 -11.74 -3.16 24.25
C PHE A 241 -11.11 -2.15 25.22
N GLU A 242 -10.30 -2.66 26.17
CA GLU A 242 -9.57 -1.84 27.12
C GLU A 242 -8.42 -1.09 26.42
N SER A 243 -8.41 0.23 26.53
CA SER A 243 -7.45 1.12 25.87
C SER A 243 -6.10 1.23 26.59
N GLU A 244 -6.00 0.79 27.87
CA GLU A 244 -4.78 0.98 28.67
C GLU A 244 -3.56 0.23 28.11
N ASN A 245 -3.76 -0.99 27.62
CA ASN A 245 -2.71 -1.79 27.00
C ASN A 245 -2.19 -1.17 25.69
N ILE A 246 -3.05 -0.49 24.96
CA ILE A 246 -2.74 0.20 23.70
C ILE A 246 -1.83 1.38 23.96
N LEU A 247 -2.15 2.21 24.93
CA LEU A 247 -1.34 3.38 25.30
C LEU A 247 0.07 2.98 25.78
N ASN A 248 0.17 1.88 26.52
CA ASN A 248 1.46 1.35 26.95
C ASN A 248 2.30 0.85 25.77
N PHE A 249 1.68 0.14 24.81
CA PHE A 249 2.34 -0.31 23.59
C PHE A 249 2.83 0.87 22.73
N LEU A 250 2.01 1.90 22.54
CA LEU A 250 2.40 3.08 21.78
C LEU A 250 3.61 3.77 22.40
N LYS A 251 3.65 3.90 23.74
CA LYS A 251 4.78 4.46 24.48
C LYS A 251 6.04 3.60 24.36
N GLU A 252 5.90 2.27 24.48
CA GLU A 252 7.03 1.33 24.39
C GLU A 252 7.75 1.42 23.03
N TYR A 253 6.99 1.58 21.95
CA TYR A 253 7.54 1.64 20.59
C TYR A 253 7.80 3.05 20.09
N ASP A 254 7.50 4.08 20.90
CA ASP A 254 7.57 5.50 20.53
C ASP A 254 6.77 5.79 19.25
N LEU A 255 5.49 5.46 19.28
CA LEU A 255 4.57 5.57 18.15
C LEU A 255 3.38 6.47 18.49
N GLU A 256 2.90 7.18 17.48
CA GLU A 256 1.71 8.02 17.56
C GLU A 256 0.47 7.29 17.06
N LEU A 257 -0.66 7.46 17.76
CA LEU A 257 -1.98 7.08 17.27
C LEU A 257 -2.47 8.15 16.30
N LEU A 258 -2.50 7.85 15.01
CA LEU A 258 -2.94 8.78 13.97
C LEU A 258 -4.45 9.01 13.97
N GLY A 259 -5.21 7.98 14.32
CA GLY A 259 -6.66 8.06 14.41
C GLY A 259 -7.30 6.73 14.78
N GLU A 260 -8.54 6.82 15.25
CA GLU A 260 -9.40 5.68 15.58
C GLU A 260 -10.62 5.67 14.66
N LEU A 261 -10.96 4.51 14.13
CA LEU A 261 -12.09 4.33 13.23
C LEU A 261 -13.15 3.45 13.86
N PRO A 262 -14.44 3.79 13.69
CA PRO A 262 -15.53 2.98 14.23
C PRO A 262 -15.69 1.66 13.48
N MET A 263 -16.23 0.67 14.18
CA MET A 263 -16.79 -0.52 13.57
C MET A 263 -18.21 -0.21 13.08
N GLY A 264 -18.40 -0.10 11.78
CA GLY A 264 -19.69 0.27 11.21
C GLY A 264 -19.87 -0.21 9.77
N LYS A 265 -21.14 -0.30 9.35
CA LYS A 265 -21.49 -0.69 7.96
C LYS A 265 -20.99 0.34 6.94
N ASP A 266 -20.86 1.60 7.35
CA ASP A 266 -20.46 2.71 6.50
C ASP A 266 -18.99 2.58 6.06
N ILE A 267 -18.13 2.01 6.92
CA ILE A 267 -16.73 1.72 6.59
C ILE A 267 -16.61 0.35 5.92
N ALA A 268 -17.37 -0.66 6.39
CA ALA A 268 -17.30 -2.01 5.85
C ALA A 268 -17.77 -2.12 4.39
N ASN A 269 -18.74 -1.29 3.99
CA ASN A 269 -19.30 -1.26 2.64
C ASN A 269 -18.85 -0.04 1.84
N ILE A 270 -17.76 0.60 2.25
CA ILE A 270 -17.32 1.82 1.61
C ILE A 270 -16.86 1.55 0.18
N SER A 271 -17.38 2.34 -0.71
CA SER A 271 -16.84 2.57 -2.03
C SER A 271 -16.22 3.98 -2.00
N VAL A 272 -14.98 4.10 -2.39
CA VAL A 272 -14.21 5.34 -2.28
C VAL A 272 -14.55 6.35 -3.40
N ASN A 273 -15.68 6.17 -4.07
CA ASN A 273 -16.17 7.09 -5.08
C ASN A 273 -16.78 8.35 -4.45
N SER A 274 -16.88 9.40 -5.26
CA SER A 274 -17.38 10.74 -4.91
C SER A 274 -18.74 10.78 -4.18
N ASN A 275 -19.53 9.69 -4.24
CA ASN A 275 -20.86 9.58 -3.63
C ASN A 275 -20.88 8.77 -2.31
N SER A 276 -19.74 8.33 -1.78
CA SER A 276 -19.74 7.58 -0.53
C SER A 276 -20.09 8.50 0.64
N LYS A 277 -21.19 8.19 1.32
CA LYS A 277 -21.65 8.89 2.51
C LYS A 277 -20.85 8.44 3.73
N LEU A 278 -19.60 8.92 3.86
CA LEU A 278 -18.90 8.85 5.13
C LEU A 278 -19.60 9.75 6.15
N THR A 279 -19.68 9.29 7.40
CA THR A 279 -20.06 10.18 8.50
C THR A 279 -19.01 11.30 8.65
N GLU A 280 -19.44 12.45 9.14
CA GLU A 280 -18.53 13.59 9.37
C GLU A 280 -17.37 13.20 10.30
N GLU A 281 -17.64 12.39 11.34
CA GLU A 281 -16.63 11.91 12.28
C GLU A 281 -15.52 11.09 11.58
N VAL A 282 -15.89 10.24 10.62
CA VAL A 282 -14.92 9.45 9.83
C VAL A 282 -14.13 10.36 8.90
N LYS A 283 -14.78 11.34 8.27
CA LYS A 283 -14.10 12.34 7.42
C LYS A 283 -13.09 13.15 8.23
N ASP A 284 -13.50 13.68 9.37
CA ASP A 284 -12.63 14.45 10.26
C ASP A 284 -11.40 13.62 10.70
N THR A 285 -11.62 12.34 11.00
CA THR A 285 -10.52 11.43 11.36
C THR A 285 -9.53 11.26 10.20
N PHE A 286 -10.01 11.05 8.97
CA PHE A 286 -9.11 10.94 7.81
C PHE A 286 -8.44 12.26 7.46
N GLU A 287 -9.12 13.40 7.63
CA GLU A 287 -8.51 14.71 7.48
C GLU A 287 -7.35 14.93 8.47
N GLN A 288 -7.51 14.52 9.72
CA GLN A 288 -6.45 14.56 10.73
C GLN A 288 -5.29 13.62 10.35
N ILE A 289 -5.59 12.39 9.95
CA ILE A 289 -4.58 11.43 9.48
C ILE A 289 -3.79 12.02 8.32
N GLY A 290 -4.47 12.53 7.29
CA GLY A 290 -3.82 13.14 6.13
C GLY A 290 -2.96 14.35 6.50
N ASN A 291 -3.42 15.22 7.40
CA ASN A 291 -2.64 16.36 7.86
C ASN A 291 -1.36 15.91 8.60
N ARG A 292 -1.42 14.86 9.42
CA ARG A 292 -0.25 14.29 10.10
C ARG A 292 0.73 13.64 9.12
N ILE A 293 0.23 12.95 8.10
CA ILE A 293 1.05 12.40 7.02
C ILE A 293 1.82 13.52 6.31
N VAL A 294 1.12 14.60 5.92
CA VAL A 294 1.73 15.72 5.22
C VAL A 294 2.78 16.42 6.11
N SER A 295 2.49 16.62 7.39
CA SER A 295 3.43 17.26 8.32
C SER A 295 4.63 16.38 8.69
N GLY A 296 4.45 15.07 8.74
CA GLY A 296 5.51 14.14 9.11
C GLY A 296 6.51 13.82 7.98
N LEU A 297 6.19 14.19 6.73
CA LEU A 297 7.03 13.97 5.56
C LEU A 297 7.66 15.27 4.99
N ASN A 298 7.32 16.45 5.54
CA ASN A 298 7.94 17.73 5.26
C ASN A 298 9.04 18.02 6.27
#